data_e599003a0c30d2bad7b1fd40fe32a2c3
#
_entry.id   e599003a0c30d2bad7b1fd40fe32a2c3
#
_cell.length_a   1.000
_cell.length_b   1.000
_cell.length_c   1.000
_cell.angle_alpha   90.00
_cell.angle_beta   90.00
_cell.angle_gamma   90.00
#
_symmetry.space_group_name_H-M   'P 1'
#
loop_
_entity.id
_entity.type
_entity.pdbx_description
1 polymer ?
#
loop_
_entity_poly.entity_id
_entity_poly.type
_entity_poly.pdbx_seq_one_letter_code
_entity_poly.pdbx_strand_id
1 'polypeptide(L)'
;KQDTLKEYFKKGYSTRDIPHAELCEYLSADLHATQQLADKLYYRLNTPEDAGLMPTVTLTNEMAPCLARIYQRGFAVDLQKLDEVRQEFEQEKKELMADLQKHIAELMGDTPINLNSPEQLSRVIYGRKVTDKSEWAMKIDPYMDDIDFRSAVNMGTQIEYKTKAVQCKKCNGTGKYWRIKVDGTAWAKPSNCKECDTTGFLFKNTSDKAGLRFKPPSAKWASANGFSTSKDNLNILRGAARAKGMDDAVDFLSKVSRLSAVDTYLSSFVGGIATHTKQDGKLHVSLLQHRTATGRLSGANPNMQNMPRGGTFPVKKVFVSRFDGGKVLEADMAQLEFRAAAFLSQDGVAIEEVSTGFDVHSYTAKVITDAGQPTSRQDAKAHTFAPLYGATGFGRTPAEAAYYEHFTKKYQGVADWHSRLAKEALDKRKITIPSGREFSFPDVVRNKSGRVSHFTLIKNYPVQSFATADIVPICLLHIEKLLDGMQSCIVNSVHDSIVVDVHPDEEERVIKIINETNEVLPSLITTRWGIVFNVPLLLESKIGDNWLDVKDVA
;
A
#
# COMPACT_ATOMS: atom_id res chain seq x y z
N LYS A 1 10.53 3.67 -31.09
CA LYS A 1 9.29 3.74 -31.86
C LYS A 1 8.68 5.13 -31.69
N GLN A 2 8.44 5.88 -32.77
CA GLN A 2 7.65 7.12 -32.72
C GLN A 2 6.15 6.75 -32.71
N ASP A 3 5.43 7.29 -31.75
CA ASP A 3 3.97 7.14 -31.71
C ASP A 3 3.33 8.19 -32.63
N THR A 4 3.21 7.83 -33.89
CA THR A 4 2.68 8.71 -34.95
C THR A 4 1.19 9.04 -34.75
N LEU A 5 0.44 8.19 -34.04
CA LEU A 5 -0.99 8.41 -33.77
C LEU A 5 -1.24 9.38 -32.62
N LYS A 6 -0.25 9.66 -31.78
CA LYS A 6 -0.38 10.51 -30.59
C LYS A 6 -0.88 11.92 -30.93
N GLU A 7 -0.51 12.46 -32.08
CA GLU A 7 -0.97 13.77 -32.54
C GLU A 7 -2.46 13.80 -32.88
N TYR A 8 -2.99 12.70 -33.45
CA TYR A 8 -4.42 12.57 -33.70
C TYR A 8 -5.22 12.52 -32.40
N PHE A 9 -4.78 11.70 -31.43
CA PHE A 9 -5.44 11.60 -30.13
C PHE A 9 -5.39 12.90 -29.31
N LYS A 10 -4.29 13.65 -29.38
CA LYS A 10 -4.21 14.98 -28.76
C LYS A 10 -5.21 15.98 -29.33
N LYS A 11 -5.57 15.83 -30.60
CA LYS A 11 -6.57 16.64 -31.28
C LYS A 11 -8.01 16.14 -31.07
N GLY A 12 -8.19 15.09 -30.26
CA GLY A 12 -9.50 14.51 -29.96
C GLY A 12 -10.04 13.54 -31.01
N TYR A 13 -9.25 13.15 -31.99
CA TYR A 13 -9.65 12.14 -32.97
C TYR A 13 -9.73 10.76 -32.32
N SER A 14 -10.72 9.98 -32.72
CA SER A 14 -10.78 8.54 -32.44
C SER A 14 -10.00 7.75 -33.52
N THR A 15 -9.76 6.46 -33.27
CA THR A 15 -9.13 5.60 -34.29
C THR A 15 -9.93 5.52 -35.60
N ARG A 16 -11.24 5.77 -35.58
CA ARG A 16 -12.11 5.79 -36.77
C ARG A 16 -11.87 7.02 -37.64
N ASP A 17 -11.36 8.09 -37.06
CA ASP A 17 -11.14 9.37 -37.75
C ASP A 17 -9.75 9.44 -38.40
N ILE A 18 -8.88 8.47 -38.15
CA ILE A 18 -7.51 8.43 -38.67
C ILE A 18 -7.53 7.76 -40.06
N PRO A 19 -6.78 8.31 -41.03
CA PRO A 19 -6.69 7.71 -42.37
C PRO A 19 -6.28 6.23 -42.31
N HIS A 20 -7.03 5.36 -43.01
CA HIS A 20 -6.82 3.91 -42.95
C HIS A 20 -5.39 3.50 -43.31
N ALA A 21 -4.77 4.17 -44.28
CA ALA A 21 -3.39 3.89 -44.70
C ALA A 21 -2.40 4.12 -43.55
N GLU A 22 -2.55 5.22 -42.77
CA GLU A 22 -1.70 5.52 -41.64
C GLU A 22 -1.89 4.53 -40.48
N LEU A 23 -3.14 4.10 -40.25
CA LEU A 23 -3.45 3.03 -39.28
C LEU A 23 -2.81 1.70 -39.71
N CYS A 24 -2.87 1.34 -40.98
CA CYS A 24 -2.26 0.11 -41.50
C CYS A 24 -0.74 0.15 -41.39
N GLU A 25 -0.10 1.28 -41.70
CA GLU A 25 1.35 1.45 -41.58
C GLU A 25 1.77 1.35 -40.10
N TYR A 26 1.05 2.04 -39.20
CA TYR A 26 1.30 1.96 -37.78
C TYR A 26 1.15 0.53 -37.23
N LEU A 27 0.05 -0.15 -37.58
CA LEU A 27 -0.20 -1.53 -37.16
C LEU A 27 0.87 -2.49 -37.69
N SER A 28 1.26 -2.35 -38.96
CA SER A 28 2.32 -3.15 -39.56
C SER A 28 3.65 -2.98 -38.81
N ALA A 29 4.01 -1.75 -38.47
CA ALA A 29 5.21 -1.46 -37.67
C ALA A 29 5.11 -2.06 -36.25
N ASP A 30 3.93 -2.04 -35.63
CA ASP A 30 3.69 -2.64 -34.32
C ASP A 30 3.82 -4.16 -34.36
N LEU A 31 3.21 -4.81 -35.31
CA LEU A 31 3.28 -6.26 -35.50
C LEU A 31 4.72 -6.71 -35.75
N HIS A 32 5.44 -6.00 -36.63
CA HIS A 32 6.85 -6.31 -36.90
C HIS A 32 7.75 -6.14 -35.68
N ALA A 33 7.59 -5.05 -34.94
CA ALA A 33 8.35 -4.82 -33.70
C ALA A 33 8.03 -5.88 -32.63
N THR A 34 6.75 -6.27 -32.51
CA THR A 34 6.30 -7.31 -31.58
C THR A 34 6.88 -8.67 -31.96
N GLN A 35 6.87 -9.02 -33.25
CA GLN A 35 7.47 -10.25 -33.73
C GLN A 35 8.97 -10.30 -33.47
N GLN A 36 9.70 -9.24 -33.80
CA GLN A 36 11.15 -9.17 -33.51
C GLN A 36 11.46 -9.31 -32.01
N LEU A 37 10.64 -8.71 -31.15
CA LEU A 37 10.79 -8.86 -29.71
C LEU A 37 10.52 -10.30 -29.26
N ALA A 38 9.44 -10.90 -29.75
CA ALA A 38 9.09 -12.29 -29.47
C ALA A 38 10.23 -13.25 -29.86
N ASP A 39 10.77 -13.09 -31.10
CA ASP A 39 11.86 -13.92 -31.60
C ASP A 39 13.13 -13.80 -30.72
N LYS A 40 13.47 -12.56 -30.32
CA LYS A 40 14.63 -12.31 -29.42
C LYS A 40 14.43 -12.93 -28.05
N LEU A 41 13.23 -12.78 -27.46
CA LEU A 41 12.92 -13.36 -26.16
C LEU A 41 12.90 -14.89 -26.22
N TYR A 42 12.30 -15.46 -27.26
CA TYR A 42 12.27 -16.90 -27.48
C TYR A 42 13.69 -17.48 -27.65
N TYR A 43 14.52 -16.83 -28.48
CA TYR A 43 15.92 -17.21 -28.63
C TYR A 43 16.63 -17.19 -27.27
N ARG A 44 16.49 -16.11 -26.51
CA ARG A 44 17.10 -15.96 -25.20
C ARG A 44 16.66 -17.04 -24.20
N LEU A 45 15.36 -17.34 -24.13
CA LEU A 45 14.81 -18.37 -23.25
C LEU A 45 15.27 -19.79 -23.58
N ASN A 46 15.82 -20.02 -24.79
CA ASN A 46 16.40 -21.29 -25.18
C ASN A 46 17.92 -21.34 -25.02
N THR A 47 18.56 -20.28 -24.49
CA THR A 47 19.99 -20.36 -24.12
C THR A 47 20.16 -21.13 -22.81
N PRO A 48 21.30 -21.79 -22.58
CA PRO A 48 21.57 -22.51 -21.33
C PRO A 48 21.45 -21.64 -20.07
N GLU A 49 21.74 -20.34 -20.19
CA GLU A 49 21.68 -19.39 -19.11
C GLU A 49 20.25 -19.09 -18.65
N ASP A 50 19.29 -18.98 -19.58
CA ASP A 50 17.93 -18.53 -19.31
C ASP A 50 16.87 -19.64 -19.48
N ALA A 51 17.25 -20.86 -19.91
CA ALA A 51 16.30 -21.97 -20.12
C ALA A 51 15.52 -22.35 -18.83
N GLY A 52 16.13 -22.16 -17.67
CA GLY A 52 15.49 -22.35 -16.37
C GLY A 52 14.29 -21.43 -16.09
N LEU A 53 14.15 -20.34 -16.84
CA LEU A 53 12.99 -19.42 -16.73
C LEU A 53 11.74 -19.93 -17.44
N MET A 54 11.85 -20.90 -18.34
CA MET A 54 10.74 -21.37 -19.18
C MET A 54 9.50 -21.81 -18.36
N PRO A 55 9.63 -22.58 -17.25
CA PRO A 55 8.47 -22.96 -16.45
C PRO A 55 7.70 -21.74 -15.88
N THR A 56 8.42 -20.70 -15.47
CA THR A 56 7.83 -19.44 -14.99
C THR A 56 7.13 -18.67 -16.11
N VAL A 57 7.74 -18.62 -17.30
CA VAL A 57 7.14 -17.97 -18.47
C VAL A 57 5.86 -18.70 -18.88
N THR A 58 5.88 -20.03 -18.89
CA THR A 58 4.72 -20.87 -19.20
C THR A 58 3.58 -20.59 -18.23
N LEU A 59 3.85 -20.61 -16.92
CA LEU A 59 2.84 -20.31 -15.89
C LEU A 59 2.25 -18.90 -16.07
N THR A 60 3.09 -17.91 -16.35
CA THR A 60 2.66 -16.52 -16.57
C THR A 60 1.75 -16.40 -17.81
N ASN A 61 2.06 -17.11 -18.88
CA ASN A 61 1.25 -17.13 -20.09
C ASN A 61 -0.10 -17.85 -19.89
N GLU A 62 -0.11 -18.96 -19.15
CA GLU A 62 -1.35 -19.68 -18.79
C GLU A 62 -2.26 -18.82 -17.89
N MET A 63 -1.67 -18.01 -17.01
CA MET A 63 -2.42 -17.10 -16.15
C MET A 63 -3.09 -15.95 -16.93
N ALA A 64 -2.53 -15.50 -18.03
CA ALA A 64 -3.06 -14.34 -18.75
C ALA A 64 -4.54 -14.52 -19.18
N PRO A 65 -4.97 -15.63 -19.80
CA PRO A 65 -6.39 -15.89 -20.10
C PRO A 65 -7.26 -16.00 -18.83
N CYS A 66 -6.75 -16.60 -17.75
CA CYS A 66 -7.48 -16.69 -16.49
C CYS A 66 -7.77 -15.28 -15.93
N LEU A 67 -6.76 -14.41 -15.86
CA LEU A 67 -6.92 -13.03 -15.41
C LEU A 67 -7.85 -12.22 -16.32
N ALA A 68 -7.82 -12.47 -17.63
CA ALA A 68 -8.74 -11.85 -18.58
C ALA A 68 -10.20 -12.27 -18.31
N ARG A 69 -10.46 -13.55 -18.00
CA ARG A 69 -11.81 -14.01 -17.62
C ARG A 69 -12.27 -13.41 -16.29
N ILE A 70 -11.41 -13.32 -15.28
CA ILE A 70 -11.71 -12.62 -14.02
C ILE A 70 -12.11 -11.17 -14.30
N TYR A 71 -11.35 -10.47 -15.14
CA TYR A 71 -11.68 -9.10 -15.54
C TYR A 71 -13.04 -9.03 -16.26
N GLN A 72 -13.30 -9.90 -17.23
CA GLN A 72 -14.57 -9.92 -18.00
C GLN A 72 -15.79 -10.20 -17.13
N ARG A 73 -15.67 -11.12 -16.17
CA ARG A 73 -16.75 -11.48 -15.24
C ARG A 73 -17.13 -10.30 -14.34
N GLY A 74 -16.14 -9.57 -13.85
CA GLY A 74 -16.31 -8.50 -12.87
C GLY A 74 -16.83 -9.00 -11.53
N PHE A 75 -16.80 -8.15 -10.52
CA PHE A 75 -17.33 -8.41 -9.19
C PHE A 75 -18.54 -7.49 -8.96
N ALA A 76 -19.69 -8.03 -8.62
CA ALA A 76 -20.90 -7.25 -8.42
C ALA A 76 -20.77 -6.31 -7.22
N VAL A 77 -21.25 -5.07 -7.40
CA VAL A 77 -21.15 -3.99 -6.41
C VAL A 77 -22.55 -3.50 -6.07
N ASP A 78 -22.90 -3.56 -4.80
CA ASP A 78 -24.08 -2.91 -4.25
C ASP A 78 -23.81 -1.40 -4.11
N LEU A 79 -24.29 -0.62 -5.06
CA LEU A 79 -24.07 0.83 -5.12
C LEU A 79 -24.84 1.59 -4.03
N GLN A 80 -25.98 1.07 -3.55
CA GLN A 80 -26.70 1.67 -2.44
C GLN A 80 -25.89 1.54 -1.16
N LYS A 81 -25.37 0.36 -0.89
CA LYS A 81 -24.50 0.10 0.27
C LYS A 81 -23.18 0.87 0.19
N LEU A 82 -22.64 1.07 -1.01
CA LEU A 82 -21.47 1.93 -1.21
C LEU A 82 -21.74 3.37 -0.83
N ASP A 83 -22.93 3.89 -1.15
CA ASP A 83 -23.36 5.24 -0.78
C ASP A 83 -23.56 5.37 0.73
N GLU A 84 -24.18 4.39 1.37
CA GLU A 84 -24.33 4.34 2.84
C GLU A 84 -22.97 4.41 3.55
N VAL A 85 -22.03 3.58 3.13
CA VAL A 85 -20.65 3.59 3.65
C VAL A 85 -19.97 4.95 3.40
N ARG A 86 -20.16 5.54 2.23
CA ARG A 86 -19.61 6.86 1.92
C ARG A 86 -20.13 7.92 2.88
N GLN A 87 -21.44 7.99 3.08
CA GLN A 87 -22.08 8.98 3.95
C GLN A 87 -21.62 8.85 5.41
N GLU A 88 -21.52 7.62 5.91
CA GLU A 88 -21.03 7.35 7.26
C GLU A 88 -19.62 7.94 7.47
N PHE A 89 -18.69 7.64 6.55
CA PHE A 89 -17.30 8.08 6.70
C PHE A 89 -17.08 9.56 6.33
N GLU A 90 -17.91 10.15 5.49
CA GLU A 90 -17.93 11.61 5.27
C GLU A 90 -18.37 12.35 6.53
N GLN A 91 -19.36 11.83 7.26
CA GLN A 91 -19.79 12.37 8.54
C GLN A 91 -18.69 12.23 9.60
N GLU A 92 -18.06 11.05 9.73
CA GLU A 92 -16.92 10.84 10.64
C GLU A 92 -15.78 11.82 10.33
N LYS A 93 -15.44 11.99 9.05
CA LYS A 93 -14.43 12.95 8.61
C LYS A 93 -14.75 14.37 9.06
N LYS A 94 -15.99 14.81 8.89
CA LYS A 94 -16.45 16.14 9.29
C LYS A 94 -16.32 16.34 10.80
N GLU A 95 -16.69 15.35 11.59
CA GLU A 95 -16.59 15.39 13.06
C GLU A 95 -15.12 15.43 13.52
N LEU A 96 -14.26 14.57 12.96
CA LEU A 96 -12.84 14.56 13.24
C LEU A 96 -12.16 15.89 12.89
N MET A 97 -12.52 16.48 11.75
CA MET A 97 -11.99 17.79 11.34
C MET A 97 -12.41 18.90 12.29
N ALA A 98 -13.69 18.94 12.70
CA ALA A 98 -14.18 19.93 13.64
C ALA A 98 -13.49 19.82 15.01
N ASP A 99 -13.28 18.61 15.49
CA ASP A 99 -12.62 18.37 16.77
C ASP A 99 -11.12 18.70 16.71
N LEU A 100 -10.43 18.30 15.65
CA LEU A 100 -9.03 18.64 15.43
C LEU A 100 -8.80 20.15 15.28
N GLN A 101 -9.73 20.88 14.67
CA GLN A 101 -9.65 22.35 14.59
C GLN A 101 -9.69 23.01 15.97
N LYS A 102 -10.49 22.50 16.91
CA LYS A 102 -10.49 22.98 18.31
C LYS A 102 -9.12 22.73 18.96
N HIS A 103 -8.58 21.52 18.84
CA HIS A 103 -7.25 21.21 19.37
C HIS A 103 -6.16 22.10 18.77
N ILE A 104 -6.22 22.36 17.46
CA ILE A 104 -5.25 23.25 16.80
C ILE A 104 -5.36 24.67 17.34
N ALA A 105 -6.57 25.18 17.55
CA ALA A 105 -6.77 26.51 18.15
C ALA A 105 -6.17 26.61 19.56
N GLU A 106 -6.21 25.53 20.33
CA GLU A 106 -5.56 25.44 21.64
C GLU A 106 -4.04 25.38 21.54
N LEU A 107 -3.50 24.63 20.58
CA LEU A 107 -2.07 24.37 20.41
C LEU A 107 -1.33 25.47 19.66
N MET A 108 -1.95 26.08 18.68
CA MET A 108 -1.33 27.01 17.72
C MET A 108 -1.95 28.41 17.75
N GLY A 109 -3.00 28.61 18.56
CA GLY A 109 -3.84 29.80 18.45
C GLY A 109 -4.63 29.77 17.11
N ASP A 110 -5.00 30.95 16.58
CA ASP A 110 -5.74 31.03 15.33
C ASP A 110 -4.85 30.97 14.07
N THR A 111 -3.75 30.25 14.17
CA THR A 111 -2.96 29.96 12.98
C THR A 111 -3.70 28.90 12.17
N PRO A 112 -4.17 29.23 10.96
CA PRO A 112 -4.87 28.28 10.14
C PRO A 112 -3.93 27.14 9.72
N ILE A 113 -4.37 25.90 9.92
CA ILE A 113 -3.60 24.68 9.64
C ILE A 113 -4.39 23.79 8.67
N ASN A 114 -3.77 23.47 7.54
CA ASN A 114 -4.23 22.41 6.68
C ASN A 114 -3.67 21.07 7.17
N LEU A 115 -4.53 20.24 7.76
CA LEU A 115 -4.17 18.92 8.29
C LEU A 115 -3.69 17.94 7.21
N ASN A 116 -4.07 18.16 5.95
CA ASN A 116 -3.62 17.35 4.82
C ASN A 116 -2.23 17.78 4.30
N SER A 117 -1.68 18.87 4.83
CA SER A 117 -0.31 19.29 4.51
C SER A 117 0.68 18.70 5.50
N PRO A 118 1.57 17.77 5.08
CA PRO A 118 2.60 17.20 5.96
C PRO A 118 3.50 18.26 6.58
N GLU A 119 3.77 19.34 5.85
CA GLU A 119 4.57 20.47 6.34
C GLU A 119 3.88 21.21 7.47
N GLN A 120 2.60 21.56 7.30
CA GLN A 120 1.84 22.29 8.31
C GLN A 120 1.60 21.42 9.55
N LEU A 121 1.26 20.14 9.34
CA LEU A 121 1.13 19.17 10.43
C LEU A 121 2.44 18.97 11.20
N SER A 122 3.59 18.94 10.49
CA SER A 122 4.92 18.89 11.11
C SER A 122 5.16 20.06 12.06
N ARG A 123 4.65 21.24 11.73
CA ARG A 123 4.80 22.43 12.61
C ARG A 123 3.95 22.34 13.87
N VAL A 124 2.74 21.81 13.76
CA VAL A 124 1.89 21.55 14.94
C VAL A 124 2.55 20.54 15.87
N ILE A 125 3.08 19.46 15.32
CA ILE A 125 3.65 18.36 16.13
C ILE A 125 4.99 18.75 16.74
N TYR A 126 5.89 19.37 15.98
CA TYR A 126 7.27 19.64 16.41
C TYR A 126 7.49 21.08 16.90
N GLY A 127 6.48 21.94 16.85
CA GLY A 127 6.51 23.27 17.44
C GLY A 127 7.42 24.27 16.75
N ARG A 128 7.66 24.17 15.45
CA ARG A 128 8.43 25.17 14.70
C ARG A 128 7.62 26.44 14.46
N LYS A 129 8.25 27.60 14.63
CA LYS A 129 7.66 28.87 14.22
C LYS A 129 7.33 28.85 12.75
N VAL A 130 6.14 29.27 12.40
CA VAL A 130 5.71 29.46 11.01
C VAL A 130 6.46 30.67 10.46
N THR A 131 7.36 30.46 9.52
CA THR A 131 8.16 31.52 8.91
C THR A 131 7.44 32.19 7.74
N ASP A 132 6.55 31.46 7.05
CA ASP A 132 5.76 31.97 5.96
C ASP A 132 4.26 31.78 6.22
N LYS A 133 3.64 32.81 6.76
CA LYS A 133 2.20 32.79 7.11
C LYS A 133 1.30 33.16 5.93
N SER A 134 1.82 33.79 4.89
CA SER A 134 1.05 34.18 3.72
C SER A 134 0.71 33.00 2.84
N GLU A 135 1.66 32.10 2.65
CA GLU A 135 1.44 30.85 1.92
C GLU A 135 0.40 29.94 2.61
N TRP A 136 0.29 30.05 3.92
CA TRP A 136 -0.67 29.31 4.71
C TRP A 136 -2.11 29.82 4.57
N ALA A 137 -2.28 31.10 4.65
CA ALA A 137 -3.61 31.73 4.48
C ALA A 137 -4.22 31.44 3.10
N MET A 138 -3.37 31.43 2.05
CA MET A 138 -3.82 31.11 0.70
C MET A 138 -4.17 29.63 0.47
N LYS A 139 -3.58 28.73 1.25
CA LYS A 139 -3.83 27.27 1.12
C LYS A 139 -5.03 26.75 1.90
N ILE A 140 -5.60 27.56 2.78
CA ILE A 140 -6.64 27.08 3.72
C ILE A 140 -8.05 27.32 3.23
N ASP A 141 -8.27 28.37 2.47
CA ASP A 141 -9.55 28.57 1.84
C ASP A 141 -9.40 28.49 0.30
N PRO A 142 -9.67 27.32 -0.31
CA PRO A 142 -9.60 27.17 -1.75
C PRO A 142 -10.68 27.99 -2.49
N TYR A 143 -11.63 28.60 -1.77
CA TYR A 143 -12.67 29.45 -2.33
C TYR A 143 -12.39 30.94 -2.18
N MET A 144 -11.34 31.30 -1.44
CA MET A 144 -10.96 32.70 -1.22
C MET A 144 -9.74 33.04 -2.08
N ASP A 145 -9.92 33.89 -3.06
CA ASP A 145 -8.80 34.38 -3.85
C ASP A 145 -7.96 35.41 -3.07
N ASP A 146 -6.79 35.76 -3.61
CA ASP A 146 -5.86 36.72 -2.99
C ASP A 146 -6.48 38.09 -2.70
N ILE A 147 -7.48 38.49 -3.52
CA ILE A 147 -8.13 39.79 -3.44
C ILE A 147 -9.14 39.77 -2.31
N ASP A 148 -9.94 38.70 -2.20
CA ASP A 148 -10.95 38.54 -1.16
C ASP A 148 -10.35 38.43 0.23
N PHE A 149 -9.24 37.69 0.36
CA PHE A 149 -8.51 37.60 1.62
C PHE A 149 -7.97 38.97 2.08
N ARG A 150 -7.34 39.72 1.18
CA ARG A 150 -6.84 41.08 1.47
C ARG A 150 -7.96 42.05 1.78
N SER A 151 -9.10 41.95 1.08
CA SER A 151 -10.29 42.75 1.32
C SER A 151 -10.93 42.41 2.66
N ALA A 152 -11.07 41.15 3.01
CA ALA A 152 -11.61 40.69 4.27
C ALA A 152 -10.76 41.17 5.47
N VAL A 153 -9.42 41.11 5.36
CA VAL A 153 -8.48 41.62 6.37
C VAL A 153 -8.60 43.15 6.51
N ASN A 154 -8.75 43.87 5.41
CA ASN A 154 -8.87 45.33 5.41
C ASN A 154 -10.23 45.83 5.92
N MET A 155 -11.31 45.07 5.68
CA MET A 155 -12.67 45.46 6.12
C MET A 155 -12.99 45.03 7.56
N GLY A 156 -12.02 44.37 8.26
CA GLY A 156 -12.26 43.93 9.64
C GLY A 156 -13.34 42.86 9.78
N THR A 157 -13.76 42.26 8.68
CA THR A 157 -14.67 41.12 8.71
C THR A 157 -13.94 40.02 9.44
N GLN A 158 -14.54 39.53 10.51
CA GLN A 158 -14.02 38.47 11.36
C GLN A 158 -13.89 37.16 10.57
N ILE A 159 -12.78 37.02 9.87
CA ILE A 159 -12.15 35.74 9.86
C ILE A 159 -11.57 35.65 11.27
N GLU A 160 -12.11 34.80 12.12
CA GLU A 160 -11.64 34.63 13.50
C GLU A 160 -10.25 34.00 13.53
N TYR A 161 -9.26 34.74 13.08
CA TYR A 161 -7.87 34.42 13.28
C TYR A 161 -7.39 35.13 14.55
N LYS A 162 -6.96 34.43 15.59
CA LYS A 162 -6.25 35.02 16.73
C LYS A 162 -4.86 35.59 16.33
N THR A 163 -4.50 35.52 15.05
CA THR A 163 -3.37 36.24 14.46
C THR A 163 -3.86 37.58 13.95
N LYS A 164 -3.62 38.61 14.72
CA LYS A 164 -3.93 39.97 14.26
C LYS A 164 -3.02 40.31 13.08
N ALA A 165 -3.58 40.32 11.87
CA ALA A 165 -2.89 40.85 10.71
C ALA A 165 -2.69 42.35 10.89
N VAL A 166 -1.44 42.81 10.92
CA VAL A 166 -1.10 44.23 11.02
C VAL A 166 -0.44 44.63 9.71
N GLN A 167 -0.94 45.70 9.10
CA GLN A 167 -0.35 46.26 7.89
C GLN A 167 1.16 46.50 8.08
N CYS A 168 1.94 46.01 7.16
CA CYS A 168 3.39 46.19 7.21
C CYS A 168 3.75 47.66 7.02
N LYS A 169 4.34 48.26 8.04
CA LYS A 169 4.74 49.69 8.02
C LYS A 169 5.81 50.00 6.95
N LYS A 170 6.67 49.04 6.60
CA LYS A 170 7.76 49.23 5.65
C LYS A 170 7.29 49.36 4.22
N CYS A 171 6.25 48.65 3.83
CA CYS A 171 5.71 48.70 2.48
C CYS A 171 4.30 49.26 2.41
N ASN A 172 3.76 49.74 3.54
CA ASN A 172 2.41 50.28 3.65
C ASN A 172 1.34 49.38 3.06
N GLY A 173 1.46 48.06 3.28
CA GLY A 173 0.49 47.07 2.82
C GLY A 173 0.65 46.64 1.36
N THR A 174 1.58 47.18 0.62
CA THR A 174 1.74 46.90 -0.84
C THR A 174 2.60 45.68 -1.15
N GLY A 175 3.27 45.08 -0.16
CA GLY A 175 4.23 44.00 -0.36
C GLY A 175 5.55 44.40 -1.04
N LYS A 176 5.61 45.64 -1.53
CA LYS A 176 6.80 46.20 -2.23
C LYS A 176 7.10 47.61 -1.71
N TYR A 177 8.37 48.03 -1.74
CA TYR A 177 8.76 49.38 -1.36
C TYR A 177 9.88 49.90 -2.28
N TRP A 178 9.92 51.23 -2.44
CA TRP A 178 10.96 51.89 -3.22
C TRP A 178 12.19 52.10 -2.35
N ARG A 179 13.33 51.59 -2.81
CA ARG A 179 14.61 51.96 -2.21
C ARG A 179 15.01 53.33 -2.70
N ILE A 180 15.57 54.14 -1.80
CA ILE A 180 16.12 55.46 -2.10
C ILE A 180 17.63 55.30 -2.27
N LYS A 181 18.18 55.87 -3.31
CA LYS A 181 19.62 55.96 -3.55
C LYS A 181 20.24 57.02 -2.66
N VAL A 182 21.57 57.04 -2.57
CA VAL A 182 22.32 58.03 -1.79
C VAL A 182 22.07 59.47 -2.29
N ASP A 183 21.72 59.64 -3.56
CA ASP A 183 21.36 60.90 -4.17
C ASP A 183 19.90 61.35 -3.91
N GLY A 184 19.16 60.61 -3.11
CA GLY A 184 17.75 60.89 -2.77
C GLY A 184 16.74 60.44 -3.83
N THR A 185 17.17 59.87 -4.97
CA THR A 185 16.26 59.37 -6.00
C THR A 185 15.83 57.91 -5.73
N ALA A 186 14.63 57.54 -6.17
CA ALA A 186 14.18 56.16 -6.06
C ALA A 186 14.81 55.26 -7.13
N TRP A 187 15.00 53.98 -6.79
CA TRP A 187 15.42 52.99 -7.79
C TRP A 187 14.32 52.78 -8.86
N ALA A 188 14.72 52.43 -10.08
CA ALA A 188 13.81 52.28 -11.22
C ALA A 188 12.70 51.19 -11.02
N LYS A 189 12.92 50.25 -10.11
CA LYS A 189 11.94 49.19 -9.78
C LYS A 189 11.77 49.06 -8.26
N PRO A 190 10.56 48.80 -7.77
CA PRO A 190 10.34 48.55 -6.35
C PRO A 190 10.97 47.21 -5.94
N SER A 191 11.45 47.17 -4.72
CA SER A 191 12.00 45.95 -4.11
C SER A 191 10.95 45.22 -3.31
N ASN A 192 10.96 43.90 -3.34
CA ASN A 192 10.09 43.06 -2.52
C ASN A 192 10.35 43.34 -1.03
N CYS A 193 9.29 43.46 -0.25
CA CYS A 193 9.38 43.70 1.18
C CYS A 193 9.71 42.38 1.91
N LYS A 194 10.96 42.27 2.39
CA LYS A 194 11.41 41.12 3.15
C LYS A 194 10.81 41.04 4.56
N GLU A 195 10.27 42.14 5.08
CA GLU A 195 9.71 42.18 6.44
C GLU A 195 8.34 41.50 6.53
N CYS A 196 7.57 41.57 5.45
CA CYS A 196 6.27 40.92 5.33
C CYS A 196 6.23 39.84 4.25
N ASP A 197 7.36 39.44 3.71
CA ASP A 197 7.49 38.48 2.61
C ASP A 197 6.54 38.72 1.44
N THR A 198 6.47 40.02 1.02
CA THR A 198 5.62 40.50 -0.08
C THR A 198 4.11 40.49 0.17
N THR A 199 3.62 40.07 1.34
CA THR A 199 2.20 39.98 1.64
C THR A 199 1.52 41.31 1.94
N GLY A 200 2.31 42.32 2.32
CA GLY A 200 1.79 43.60 2.82
C GLY A 200 1.40 43.57 4.29
N PHE A 201 1.34 42.42 4.93
CA PHE A 201 0.88 42.25 6.31
C PHE A 201 1.88 41.48 7.18
N LEU A 202 1.97 41.88 8.44
CA LEU A 202 2.70 41.18 9.49
C LEU A 202 1.68 40.49 10.38
N PHE A 203 1.77 39.18 10.44
CA PHE A 203 0.92 38.37 11.32
C PHE A 203 1.61 38.25 12.69
N LYS A 204 1.11 38.93 13.68
CA LYS A 204 1.57 38.80 15.07
C LYS A 204 0.82 37.65 15.72
N ASN A 205 1.52 36.61 16.08
CA ASN A 205 0.98 35.53 16.90
C ASN A 205 0.65 36.13 18.28
N THR A 206 -0.62 36.12 18.68
CA THR A 206 -1.06 36.66 19.97
C THR A 206 -0.97 35.65 21.10
N SER A 207 -0.60 34.38 20.78
CA SER A 207 -0.40 33.34 21.78
C SER A 207 1.03 32.78 21.72
N ASP A 208 1.63 32.53 22.88
CA ASP A 208 2.93 31.83 23.02
C ASP A 208 2.83 30.32 22.74
N LYS A 209 1.70 29.86 22.25
CA LYS A 209 1.43 28.47 21.95
C LYS A 209 2.15 28.06 20.67
N ALA A 210 3.00 27.04 20.78
CA ALA A 210 3.91 26.61 19.70
C ALA A 210 3.76 25.12 19.39
N GLY A 211 2.53 24.60 19.38
CA GLY A 211 2.23 23.21 19.09
C GLY A 211 2.64 22.24 20.21
N LEU A 212 2.70 20.96 19.87
CA LEU A 212 3.00 19.88 20.83
C LEU A 212 4.48 19.81 21.27
N ARG A 213 5.37 20.44 20.53
CA ARG A 213 6.83 20.53 20.84
C ARG A 213 7.54 19.19 20.97
N PHE A 214 7.12 18.17 20.23
CA PHE A 214 7.87 16.92 20.18
C PHE A 214 9.26 17.14 19.59
N LYS A 215 10.25 16.41 20.14
CA LYS A 215 11.57 16.31 19.54
C LYS A 215 11.57 15.10 18.60
N PRO A 216 12.04 15.24 17.33
CA PRO A 216 12.15 14.10 16.44
C PRO A 216 13.17 13.11 17.03
N PRO A 217 12.86 11.80 17.11
CA PRO A 217 13.74 10.79 17.68
C PRO A 217 15.07 10.62 16.91
N SER A 218 15.09 11.01 15.64
CA SER A 218 16.26 10.88 14.76
C SER A 218 16.35 12.04 13.78
N ALA A 219 17.57 12.48 13.50
CA ALA A 219 17.85 13.46 12.43
C ALA A 219 17.38 12.97 11.04
N LYS A 220 17.26 11.65 10.83
CA LYS A 220 16.74 11.05 9.59
C LYS A 220 15.29 11.40 9.30
N TRP A 221 14.54 11.91 10.27
CA TRP A 221 13.16 12.37 10.08
C TRP A 221 13.07 13.74 9.42
N ALA A 222 14.19 14.46 9.32
CA ALA A 222 14.23 15.76 8.67
C ALA A 222 14.01 15.61 7.15
N SER A 223 13.17 16.49 6.61
CA SER A 223 12.93 16.65 5.18
C SER A 223 13.00 18.13 4.81
N ALA A 224 12.93 18.46 3.52
CA ALA A 224 12.90 19.85 3.05
C ALA A 224 11.74 20.65 3.67
N ASN A 225 10.62 19.97 3.95
CA ASN A 225 9.37 20.56 4.41
C ASN A 225 9.13 20.40 5.93
N GLY A 226 10.15 20.11 6.72
CA GLY A 226 10.04 19.88 8.16
C GLY A 226 10.39 18.45 8.57
N PHE A 227 9.82 17.96 9.67
CA PHE A 227 10.03 16.59 10.10
C PHE A 227 8.88 15.69 9.64
N SER A 228 9.19 14.43 9.36
CA SER A 228 8.24 13.46 8.84
C SER A 228 7.05 13.25 9.78
N THR A 229 5.85 13.27 9.19
CA THR A 229 4.56 12.98 9.81
C THR A 229 3.94 11.69 9.27
N SER A 230 4.79 10.76 8.78
CA SER A 230 4.32 9.46 8.29
C SER A 230 3.60 8.67 9.38
N LYS A 231 2.72 7.76 8.98
CA LYS A 231 1.94 6.89 9.88
C LYS A 231 2.82 6.23 10.96
N ASP A 232 3.98 5.69 10.56
CA ASP A 232 4.89 5.01 11.47
C ASP A 232 5.50 5.98 12.49
N ASN A 233 5.88 7.17 12.02
CA ASN A 233 6.43 8.21 12.88
C ASN A 233 5.38 8.75 13.86
N LEU A 234 4.13 8.93 13.43
CA LEU A 234 3.03 9.32 14.33
C LEU A 234 2.77 8.24 15.39
N ASN A 235 2.85 6.96 15.03
CA ASN A 235 2.71 5.87 15.99
C ASN A 235 3.83 5.86 17.04
N ILE A 236 5.09 6.12 16.65
CA ILE A 236 6.23 6.23 17.57
C ILE A 236 6.02 7.40 18.52
N LEU A 237 5.61 8.57 18.02
CA LEU A 237 5.33 9.75 18.84
C LEU A 237 4.17 9.52 19.81
N ARG A 238 3.10 8.85 19.35
CA ARG A 238 1.95 8.48 20.19
C ARG A 238 2.35 7.54 21.31
N GLY A 239 3.20 6.54 21.05
CA GLY A 239 3.77 5.66 22.07
C GLY A 239 4.61 6.44 23.10
N ALA A 240 5.45 7.36 22.64
CA ALA A 240 6.25 8.21 23.51
C ALA A 240 5.41 9.19 24.35
N ALA A 241 4.31 9.71 23.77
CA ALA A 241 3.35 10.57 24.50
C ALA A 241 2.63 9.79 25.59
N ARG A 242 2.15 8.57 25.28
CA ARG A 242 1.49 7.69 26.25
C ARG A 242 2.40 7.34 27.42
N ALA A 243 3.66 7.00 27.15
CA ALA A 243 4.66 6.71 28.19
C ALA A 243 4.95 7.91 29.11
N LYS A 244 4.61 9.14 28.69
CA LYS A 244 4.80 10.38 29.47
C LYS A 244 3.51 10.91 30.08
N GLY A 245 2.37 10.22 29.94
CA GLY A 245 1.06 10.67 30.42
C GLY A 245 0.55 11.94 29.72
N MET A 246 0.90 12.15 28.43
CA MET A 246 0.48 13.30 27.64
C MET A 246 -0.81 12.96 26.88
N ASP A 247 -1.92 12.82 27.60
CA ASP A 247 -3.18 12.27 27.04
C ASP A 247 -3.75 13.13 25.90
N ASP A 248 -3.71 14.46 26.01
CA ASP A 248 -4.14 15.38 24.93
C ASP A 248 -3.33 15.18 23.64
N ALA A 249 -2.02 14.94 23.77
CA ALA A 249 -1.17 14.67 22.62
C ALA A 249 -1.45 13.30 22.02
N VAL A 250 -1.75 12.30 22.84
CA VAL A 250 -2.16 10.96 22.39
C VAL A 250 -3.46 11.03 21.62
N ASP A 251 -4.45 11.78 22.13
CA ASP A 251 -5.75 11.99 21.47
C ASP A 251 -5.58 12.71 20.14
N PHE A 252 -4.87 13.85 20.12
CA PHE A 252 -4.58 14.59 18.89
C PHE A 252 -3.92 13.72 17.81
N LEU A 253 -2.82 13.02 18.16
CA LEU A 253 -2.09 12.17 17.20
C LEU A 253 -2.93 10.99 16.71
N SER A 254 -3.82 10.45 17.56
CA SER A 254 -4.74 9.39 17.19
C SER A 254 -5.79 9.88 16.20
N LYS A 255 -6.39 11.04 16.45
CA LYS A 255 -7.38 11.67 15.55
C LYS A 255 -6.77 12.08 14.21
N VAL A 256 -5.56 12.64 14.19
CA VAL A 256 -4.83 12.93 12.94
C VAL A 256 -4.59 11.67 12.13
N SER A 257 -4.17 10.59 12.79
CA SER A 257 -3.95 9.30 12.12
C SER A 257 -5.27 8.72 11.59
N ARG A 258 -6.37 8.84 12.34
CA ARG A 258 -7.71 8.39 11.91
C ARG A 258 -8.22 9.22 10.73
N LEU A 259 -8.10 10.55 10.78
CA LEU A 259 -8.49 11.43 9.69
C LEU A 259 -7.77 11.08 8.38
N SER A 260 -6.46 10.88 8.44
CA SER A 260 -5.67 10.46 7.26
C SER A 260 -6.11 9.10 6.73
N ALA A 261 -6.46 8.17 7.61
CA ALA A 261 -6.96 6.86 7.21
C ALA A 261 -8.35 6.95 6.56
N VAL A 262 -9.26 7.75 7.13
CA VAL A 262 -10.60 8.01 6.58
C VAL A 262 -10.51 8.73 5.22
N ASP A 263 -9.64 9.71 5.07
CA ASP A 263 -9.41 10.40 3.79
C ASP A 263 -8.93 9.43 2.70
N THR A 264 -7.96 8.58 3.03
CA THR A 264 -7.48 7.53 2.11
C THR A 264 -8.60 6.56 1.77
N TYR A 265 -9.40 6.17 2.75
CA TYR A 265 -10.52 5.26 2.57
C TYR A 265 -11.57 5.81 1.61
N LEU A 266 -12.03 7.04 1.86
CA LEU A 266 -13.01 7.72 1.02
C LEU A 266 -12.51 7.95 -0.41
N SER A 267 -11.28 8.45 -0.55
CA SER A 267 -10.75 8.79 -1.88
C SER A 267 -10.33 7.57 -2.70
N SER A 268 -9.54 6.66 -2.10
CA SER A 268 -8.91 5.57 -2.84
C SER A 268 -9.81 4.33 -2.96
N PHE A 269 -10.58 4.00 -1.91
CA PHE A 269 -11.42 2.81 -1.93
C PHE A 269 -12.85 3.13 -2.32
N VAL A 270 -13.58 3.91 -1.56
CA VAL A 270 -14.98 4.24 -1.88
C VAL A 270 -15.09 4.99 -3.20
N GLY A 271 -14.32 6.06 -3.38
CA GLY A 271 -14.28 6.84 -4.61
C GLY A 271 -13.73 6.05 -5.80
N GLY A 272 -12.71 5.22 -5.56
CA GLY A 272 -12.15 4.33 -6.58
C GLY A 272 -13.16 3.30 -7.07
N ILE A 273 -13.91 2.65 -6.19
CA ILE A 273 -14.98 1.70 -6.54
C ILE A 273 -16.07 2.42 -7.31
N ALA A 274 -16.59 3.54 -6.80
CA ALA A 274 -17.64 4.32 -7.46
C ALA A 274 -17.25 4.73 -8.90
N THR A 275 -16.01 5.17 -9.10
CA THR A 275 -15.52 5.64 -10.40
C THR A 275 -15.34 4.50 -11.41
N HIS A 276 -14.95 3.31 -10.96
CA HIS A 276 -14.58 2.21 -11.84
C HIS A 276 -15.66 1.12 -11.97
N THR A 277 -16.71 1.16 -11.15
CA THR A 277 -17.89 0.30 -11.36
C THR A 277 -18.55 0.69 -12.69
N LYS A 278 -18.78 -0.32 -13.54
CA LYS A 278 -19.34 -0.12 -14.89
C LYS A 278 -20.87 -0.02 -14.84
N GLN A 279 -21.48 0.28 -15.99
CA GLN A 279 -22.94 0.35 -16.14
C GLN A 279 -23.66 -0.97 -15.87
N ASP A 280 -22.94 -2.10 -15.96
CA ASP A 280 -23.44 -3.43 -15.61
C ASP A 280 -23.47 -3.71 -14.10
N GLY A 281 -23.17 -2.71 -13.25
CA GLY A 281 -23.14 -2.84 -11.80
C GLY A 281 -21.93 -3.61 -11.26
N LYS A 282 -20.89 -3.82 -12.07
CA LYS A 282 -19.73 -4.62 -11.68
C LYS A 282 -18.43 -3.82 -11.72
N LEU A 283 -17.54 -4.15 -10.81
CA LEU A 283 -16.15 -3.73 -10.82
C LEU A 283 -15.31 -4.76 -11.56
N HIS A 284 -14.71 -4.36 -12.70
CA HIS A 284 -13.82 -5.22 -13.46
C HIS A 284 -12.40 -5.11 -12.91
N VAL A 285 -12.00 -6.11 -12.13
CA VAL A 285 -10.74 -6.11 -11.38
C VAL A 285 -9.55 -6.31 -12.32
N SER A 286 -8.71 -5.29 -12.45
CA SER A 286 -7.46 -5.37 -13.23
C SER A 286 -6.33 -5.96 -12.39
N LEU A 287 -5.98 -7.23 -12.65
CA LEU A 287 -4.86 -7.93 -12.03
C LEU A 287 -3.68 -7.99 -12.98
N LEU A 288 -2.53 -7.48 -12.56
CA LEU A 288 -1.34 -7.26 -13.39
C LEU A 288 -0.15 -8.07 -12.87
N GLN A 289 0.49 -8.88 -13.74
CA GLN A 289 1.58 -9.79 -13.38
C GLN A 289 2.98 -9.16 -13.39
N HIS A 290 3.13 -7.96 -13.94
CA HIS A 290 4.43 -7.39 -14.31
C HIS A 290 4.89 -6.20 -13.45
N ARG A 291 4.13 -5.80 -12.43
CA ARG A 291 4.40 -4.55 -11.68
C ARG A 291 5.17 -4.74 -10.39
N THR A 292 5.32 -5.96 -9.92
CA THR A 292 6.02 -6.24 -8.66
C THR A 292 7.33 -6.97 -8.92
N ALA A 293 8.36 -6.69 -8.14
CA ALA A 293 9.66 -7.36 -8.28
C ALA A 293 9.59 -8.85 -7.93
N THR A 294 8.63 -9.26 -7.11
CA THR A 294 8.43 -10.65 -6.69
C THR A 294 7.49 -11.44 -7.60
N GLY A 295 6.88 -10.80 -8.62
CA GLY A 295 5.89 -11.45 -9.47
C GLY A 295 4.48 -11.57 -8.85
N ARG A 296 4.26 -11.04 -7.63
CA ARG A 296 2.91 -10.92 -7.06
C ARG A 296 1.98 -10.18 -8.02
N LEU A 297 0.72 -10.57 -8.06
CA LEU A 297 -0.30 -9.78 -8.74
C LEU A 297 -0.41 -8.40 -8.09
N SER A 298 -0.51 -7.38 -8.91
CA SER A 298 -0.86 -6.03 -8.47
C SER A 298 -2.20 -5.62 -9.05
N GLY A 299 -2.93 -4.75 -8.33
CA GLY A 299 -4.22 -4.25 -8.78
C GLY A 299 -4.12 -2.85 -9.37
N ALA A 300 -5.04 -2.52 -10.26
CA ALA A 300 -5.23 -1.16 -10.78
C ALA A 300 -6.72 -0.89 -11.02
N ASN A 301 -7.11 0.36 -10.89
CA ASN A 301 -8.40 0.90 -11.28
C ASN A 301 -9.65 0.23 -10.65
N PRO A 302 -9.81 0.20 -9.33
CA PRO A 302 -8.89 0.55 -8.25
C PRO A 302 -7.94 -0.61 -7.89
N ASN A 303 -6.97 -0.37 -7.00
CA ASN A 303 -6.08 -1.42 -6.53
C ASN A 303 -6.77 -2.31 -5.48
N MET A 304 -7.38 -3.39 -5.94
CA MET A 304 -8.09 -4.35 -5.10
C MET A 304 -7.17 -5.18 -4.18
N GLN A 305 -5.84 -5.20 -4.45
CA GLN A 305 -4.86 -5.90 -3.60
C GLN A 305 -4.66 -5.24 -2.23
N ASN A 306 -5.00 -3.96 -2.11
CA ASN A 306 -4.82 -3.19 -0.88
C ASN A 306 -6.12 -2.97 -0.09
N MET A 307 -7.17 -3.76 -0.35
CA MET A 307 -8.45 -3.62 0.35
C MET A 307 -8.27 -3.76 1.86
N PRO A 308 -8.90 -2.85 2.65
CA PRO A 308 -8.81 -2.91 4.10
C PRO A 308 -9.29 -4.26 4.65
N ARG A 309 -8.59 -4.76 5.67
CA ARG A 309 -8.98 -5.98 6.38
C ARG A 309 -9.81 -5.61 7.61
N GLY A 310 -10.85 -6.39 7.89
CA GLY A 310 -11.70 -6.25 9.07
C GLY A 310 -12.72 -5.11 9.00
N GLY A 311 -13.50 -4.96 10.07
CA GLY A 311 -14.68 -4.09 10.14
C GLY A 311 -14.40 -2.60 10.31
N THR A 312 -13.15 -2.19 10.57
CA THR A 312 -12.80 -0.76 10.78
C THR A 312 -13.06 0.11 9.54
N PHE A 313 -12.95 -0.50 8.37
CA PHE A 313 -13.23 0.10 7.07
C PHE A 313 -14.03 -0.91 6.22
N PRO A 314 -15.36 -0.94 6.32
CA PRO A 314 -16.17 -2.05 5.87
C PRO A 314 -16.47 -2.06 4.36
N VAL A 315 -15.60 -1.51 3.52
CA VAL A 315 -15.84 -1.42 2.07
C VAL A 315 -16.01 -2.79 1.39
N LYS A 316 -15.51 -3.86 1.96
CA LYS A 316 -15.75 -5.21 1.45
C LYS A 316 -17.24 -5.61 1.49
N LYS A 317 -18.08 -4.97 2.33
CA LYS A 317 -19.54 -5.20 2.38
C LYS A 317 -20.27 -4.88 1.08
N VAL A 318 -19.70 -4.02 0.25
CA VAL A 318 -20.35 -3.61 -1.01
C VAL A 318 -20.21 -4.66 -2.12
N PHE A 319 -19.32 -5.64 -1.94
CA PHE A 319 -19.12 -6.71 -2.92
C PHE A 319 -20.01 -7.88 -2.58
N VAL A 320 -20.94 -8.16 -3.47
CA VAL A 320 -21.99 -9.16 -3.31
C VAL A 320 -22.00 -10.16 -4.47
N SER A 321 -22.74 -11.24 -4.35
CA SER A 321 -22.99 -12.13 -5.49
C SER A 321 -23.82 -11.42 -6.57
N ARG A 322 -23.56 -11.76 -7.84
CA ARG A 322 -24.40 -11.35 -8.98
C ARG A 322 -25.71 -12.10 -9.07
N PHE A 323 -25.82 -13.22 -8.36
CA PHE A 323 -26.96 -14.11 -8.37
C PHE A 323 -27.91 -13.77 -7.23
N ASP A 324 -29.21 -13.84 -7.49
CA ASP A 324 -30.20 -13.74 -6.41
C ASP A 324 -30.07 -14.94 -5.47
N GLY A 325 -29.96 -14.70 -4.16
CA GLY A 325 -29.66 -15.73 -3.17
C GLY A 325 -28.23 -16.32 -3.26
N GLY A 326 -27.39 -15.83 -4.15
CA GLY A 326 -26.00 -16.25 -4.25
C GLY A 326 -25.12 -15.70 -3.12
N LYS A 327 -23.91 -16.23 -3.00
CA LYS A 327 -22.97 -15.88 -1.93
C LYS A 327 -21.58 -15.55 -2.46
N VAL A 328 -20.77 -14.93 -1.61
CA VAL A 328 -19.34 -14.70 -1.86
C VAL A 328 -18.53 -15.65 -1.00
N LEU A 329 -17.66 -16.45 -1.64
CA LEU A 329 -16.73 -17.33 -0.96
C LEU A 329 -15.32 -16.75 -1.06
N GLU A 330 -14.60 -16.62 0.06
CA GLU A 330 -13.17 -16.30 0.14
C GLU A 330 -12.42 -17.54 0.61
N ALA A 331 -11.51 -18.05 -0.21
CA ALA A 331 -10.59 -19.13 0.14
C ALA A 331 -9.19 -18.56 0.34
N ASP A 332 -8.68 -18.57 1.57
CA ASP A 332 -7.40 -17.98 1.97
C ASP A 332 -6.38 -19.08 2.30
N MET A 333 -5.15 -18.94 1.79
CA MET A 333 -4.11 -19.94 2.05
C MET A 333 -3.49 -19.75 3.43
N ALA A 334 -3.74 -20.69 4.34
CA ALA A 334 -3.25 -20.66 5.71
C ALA A 334 -1.71 -20.58 5.77
N GLN A 335 -1.17 -19.49 6.30
CA GLN A 335 0.26 -19.29 6.55
C GLN A 335 1.15 -19.57 5.32
N LEU A 336 0.70 -19.24 4.10
CA LEU A 336 1.34 -19.63 2.86
C LEU A 336 2.84 -19.26 2.80
N GLU A 337 3.21 -18.05 3.23
CA GLU A 337 4.60 -17.60 3.21
C GLU A 337 5.49 -18.42 4.16
N PHE A 338 4.97 -18.83 5.34
CA PHE A 338 5.73 -19.68 6.25
C PHE A 338 5.87 -21.11 5.71
N ARG A 339 4.82 -21.65 5.08
CA ARG A 339 4.86 -22.95 4.38
C ARG A 339 5.86 -22.93 3.21
N ALA A 340 5.86 -21.86 2.42
CA ALA A 340 6.84 -21.67 1.36
C ALA A 340 8.28 -21.60 1.92
N ALA A 341 8.49 -20.90 3.02
CA ALA A 341 9.81 -20.81 3.66
C ALA A 341 10.25 -22.15 4.26
N ALA A 342 9.34 -22.90 4.89
CA ALA A 342 9.63 -24.26 5.40
C ALA A 342 10.11 -25.17 4.25
N PHE A 343 9.41 -25.13 3.12
CA PHE A 343 9.83 -25.87 1.92
C PHE A 343 11.18 -25.37 1.37
N LEU A 344 11.35 -24.07 1.15
CA LEU A 344 12.58 -23.52 0.54
C LEU A 344 13.81 -23.72 1.42
N SER A 345 13.66 -23.65 2.73
CA SER A 345 14.75 -23.85 3.69
C SER A 345 15.03 -25.32 3.99
N GLN A 346 14.04 -26.21 3.80
CA GLN A 346 14.02 -27.60 4.27
C GLN A 346 14.27 -27.70 5.78
N ASP A 347 13.74 -26.74 6.56
CA ASP A 347 13.82 -26.75 8.01
C ASP A 347 12.88 -27.81 8.59
N GLY A 348 13.43 -28.81 9.27
CA GLY A 348 12.64 -29.95 9.77
C GLY A 348 11.59 -29.52 10.81
N VAL A 349 11.92 -28.57 11.69
CA VAL A 349 10.98 -28.05 12.70
C VAL A 349 9.84 -27.28 12.04
N ALA A 350 10.17 -26.40 11.09
CA ALA A 350 9.15 -25.64 10.36
C ALA A 350 8.21 -26.57 9.55
N ILE A 351 8.74 -27.59 8.87
CA ILE A 351 7.97 -28.59 8.12
C ILE A 351 7.04 -29.38 9.05
N GLU A 352 7.52 -29.84 10.19
CA GLU A 352 6.74 -30.55 11.19
C GLU A 352 5.58 -29.69 11.72
N GLU A 353 5.87 -28.43 12.09
CA GLU A 353 4.86 -27.51 12.63
C GLU A 353 3.76 -27.18 11.63
N VAL A 354 4.10 -26.89 10.37
CA VAL A 354 3.05 -26.63 9.35
C VAL A 354 2.27 -27.88 8.98
N SER A 355 2.83 -29.08 9.22
CA SER A 355 2.18 -30.37 8.97
C SER A 355 1.23 -30.78 10.11
N THR A 356 1.53 -30.37 11.34
CA THR A 356 0.75 -30.70 12.53
C THR A 356 -0.30 -29.63 12.89
N GLY A 357 -0.35 -28.52 12.15
CA GLY A 357 -1.26 -27.40 12.43
C GLY A 357 -0.86 -26.56 13.65
N PHE A 358 0.42 -26.52 13.99
CA PHE A 358 0.94 -25.74 15.12
C PHE A 358 0.60 -24.25 15.01
N ASP A 359 0.02 -23.67 16.07
CA ASP A 359 -0.29 -22.24 16.11
C ASP A 359 0.94 -21.40 16.45
N VAL A 360 1.70 -21.07 15.42
CA VAL A 360 2.91 -20.26 15.53
C VAL A 360 2.66 -18.85 16.09
N HIS A 361 1.45 -18.30 15.91
CA HIS A 361 1.11 -16.97 16.45
C HIS A 361 0.88 -17.01 17.95
N SER A 362 0.19 -18.02 18.46
CA SER A 362 0.03 -18.23 19.90
C SER A 362 1.36 -18.53 20.57
N TYR A 363 2.23 -19.30 19.90
CA TYR A 363 3.58 -19.53 20.38
C TYR A 363 4.40 -18.24 20.46
N THR A 364 4.36 -17.40 19.43
CA THR A 364 5.03 -16.08 19.41
C THR A 364 4.54 -15.19 20.55
N ALA A 365 3.21 -15.13 20.75
CA ALA A 365 2.61 -14.37 21.85
C ALA A 365 3.13 -14.84 23.20
N LYS A 366 3.22 -16.15 23.40
CA LYS A 366 3.75 -16.75 24.63
C LYS A 366 5.22 -16.35 24.87
N VAL A 367 6.09 -16.51 23.86
CA VAL A 367 7.52 -16.20 24.00
C VAL A 367 7.76 -14.73 24.35
N ILE A 368 7.03 -13.80 23.69
CA ILE A 368 7.15 -12.36 23.98
C ILE A 368 6.59 -12.04 25.36
N THR A 369 5.48 -12.67 25.76
CA THR A 369 4.89 -12.49 27.10
C THR A 369 5.82 -13.02 28.20
N ASP A 370 6.40 -14.21 28.03
CA ASP A 370 7.35 -14.81 28.96
C ASP A 370 8.63 -13.96 29.10
N ALA A 371 8.99 -13.21 28.06
CA ALA A 371 10.08 -12.23 28.08
C ALA A 371 9.69 -10.87 28.72
N GLY A 372 8.50 -10.76 29.34
CA GLY A 372 8.08 -9.62 30.13
C GLY A 372 7.19 -8.59 29.42
N GLN A 373 6.72 -8.86 28.20
CA GLN A 373 5.80 -8.00 27.47
C GLN A 373 4.49 -8.74 27.16
N PRO A 374 3.40 -8.51 27.92
CA PRO A 374 2.10 -9.11 27.63
C PRO A 374 1.68 -8.86 26.18
N THR A 375 1.48 -9.93 25.43
CA THR A 375 1.22 -9.86 23.99
C THR A 375 0.09 -10.82 23.64
N SER A 376 -0.95 -10.30 22.99
CA SER A 376 -2.05 -11.13 22.49
C SER A 376 -1.63 -11.89 21.20
N ARG A 377 -2.37 -12.98 20.88
CA ARG A 377 -2.18 -13.71 19.60
C ARG A 377 -2.32 -12.77 18.39
N GLN A 378 -3.22 -11.80 18.44
CA GLN A 378 -3.44 -10.84 17.37
C GLN A 378 -2.25 -9.87 17.21
N ASP A 379 -1.70 -9.38 18.32
CA ASP A 379 -0.53 -8.50 18.30
C ASP A 379 0.72 -9.26 17.84
N ALA A 380 0.86 -10.51 18.23
CA ALA A 380 1.97 -11.38 17.83
C ALA A 380 2.06 -11.61 16.31
N LYS A 381 0.96 -11.51 15.57
CA LYS A 381 0.97 -11.67 14.09
C LYS A 381 1.95 -10.73 13.40
N ALA A 382 2.13 -9.51 13.91
CA ALA A 382 3.07 -8.54 13.36
C ALA A 382 4.55 -8.93 13.56
N HIS A 383 4.84 -9.78 14.52
CA HIS A 383 6.18 -10.20 14.91
C HIS A 383 6.55 -11.60 14.41
N THR A 384 5.57 -12.50 14.30
CA THR A 384 5.78 -13.93 14.05
C THR A 384 6.70 -14.19 12.86
N PHE A 385 6.44 -13.54 11.73
CA PHE A 385 7.20 -13.77 10.50
C PHE A 385 8.23 -12.67 10.19
N ALA A 386 8.37 -11.66 11.04
CA ALA A 386 9.37 -10.61 10.83
C ALA A 386 10.81 -11.16 10.74
N PRO A 387 11.25 -12.14 11.58
CA PRO A 387 12.58 -12.75 11.45
C PRO A 387 12.76 -13.52 10.14
N LEU A 388 11.70 -14.10 9.59
CA LEU A 388 11.72 -14.79 8.30
C LEU A 388 12.20 -13.86 7.18
N TYR A 389 11.86 -12.58 7.27
CA TYR A 389 12.29 -11.53 6.33
C TYR A 389 13.54 -10.78 6.77
N GLY A 390 14.22 -11.28 7.78
CA GLY A 390 15.52 -10.76 8.22
C GLY A 390 15.46 -9.67 9.28
N ALA A 391 14.34 -9.48 9.96
CA ALA A 391 14.32 -8.66 11.16
C ALA A 391 15.20 -9.27 12.24
N THR A 392 16.04 -8.42 12.88
CA THR A 392 17.05 -8.84 13.87
C THR A 392 16.76 -8.34 15.27
N GLY A 393 15.56 -7.84 15.54
CA GLY A 393 15.23 -7.22 16.82
C GLY A 393 15.79 -5.80 17.02
N PHE A 394 16.62 -5.31 16.12
CA PHE A 394 17.17 -3.94 16.23
C PHE A 394 16.05 -2.90 16.16
N GLY A 395 15.99 -2.02 17.16
CA GLY A 395 14.94 -0.99 17.26
C GLY A 395 13.60 -1.51 17.78
N ARG A 396 13.57 -2.74 18.30
CA ARG A 396 12.42 -3.39 18.94
C ARG A 396 12.57 -3.37 20.47
N THR A 397 11.50 -3.77 21.17
CA THR A 397 11.58 -3.98 22.60
C THR A 397 12.52 -5.14 22.96
N PRO A 398 13.08 -5.21 24.19
CA PRO A 398 13.90 -6.35 24.58
C PRO A 398 13.18 -7.70 24.46
N ALA A 399 11.87 -7.74 24.76
CA ALA A 399 11.05 -8.95 24.64
C ALA A 399 10.85 -9.39 23.19
N GLU A 400 10.57 -8.44 22.29
CA GLU A 400 10.49 -8.72 20.84
C GLU A 400 11.85 -9.17 20.28
N ALA A 401 12.94 -8.54 20.71
CA ALA A 401 14.30 -8.93 20.30
C ALA A 401 14.65 -10.35 20.77
N ALA A 402 14.27 -10.72 22.00
CA ALA A 402 14.44 -12.07 22.52
C ALA A 402 13.65 -13.10 21.68
N TYR A 403 12.43 -12.78 21.25
CA TYR A 403 11.67 -13.65 20.34
C TYR A 403 12.41 -13.84 18.99
N TYR A 404 12.99 -12.79 18.42
CA TYR A 404 13.71 -12.90 17.14
C TYR A 404 14.98 -13.75 17.23
N GLU A 405 15.68 -13.66 18.36
CA GLU A 405 16.79 -14.57 18.66
C GLU A 405 16.31 -16.01 18.83
N HIS A 406 15.21 -16.19 19.56
CA HIS A 406 14.58 -17.49 19.77
C HIS A 406 14.13 -18.13 18.43
N PHE A 407 13.51 -17.35 17.54
CA PHE A 407 13.13 -17.79 16.19
C PHE A 407 14.33 -18.34 15.42
N THR A 408 15.44 -17.61 15.42
CA THR A 408 16.65 -18.02 14.70
C THR A 408 17.25 -19.33 15.27
N LYS A 409 17.17 -19.53 16.58
CA LYS A 409 17.62 -20.75 17.23
C LYS A 409 16.69 -21.94 16.99
N LYS A 410 15.38 -21.69 16.96
CA LYS A 410 14.35 -22.70 16.74
C LYS A 410 14.38 -23.22 15.30
N TYR A 411 14.41 -22.31 14.32
CA TYR A 411 14.40 -22.63 12.88
C TYR A 411 15.81 -22.50 12.30
N GLN A 412 16.70 -23.40 12.70
CA GLN A 412 18.10 -23.36 12.30
C GLN A 412 18.27 -23.54 10.79
N GLY A 413 17.45 -24.41 10.17
CA GLY A 413 17.45 -24.61 8.72
C GLY A 413 17.10 -23.35 7.94
N VAL A 414 16.17 -22.52 8.45
CA VAL A 414 15.86 -21.20 7.88
C VAL A 414 17.07 -20.26 7.99
N ALA A 415 17.74 -20.22 9.14
CA ALA A 415 18.93 -19.39 9.35
C ALA A 415 20.08 -19.78 8.40
N ASP A 416 20.31 -21.08 8.23
CA ASP A 416 21.32 -21.61 7.32
C ASP A 416 20.98 -21.33 5.86
N TRP A 417 19.70 -21.47 5.50
CA TRP A 417 19.21 -21.12 4.17
C TRP A 417 19.41 -19.63 3.87
N HIS A 418 19.10 -18.73 4.80
CA HIS A 418 19.38 -17.31 4.67
C HIS A 418 20.86 -17.01 4.42
N SER A 419 21.76 -17.77 5.05
CA SER A 419 23.20 -17.63 4.87
C SER A 419 23.62 -18.11 3.47
N ARG A 420 23.02 -19.21 2.98
CA ARG A 420 23.23 -19.69 1.61
C ARG A 420 22.75 -18.68 0.57
N LEU A 421 21.54 -18.09 0.74
CA LEU A 421 21.03 -17.05 -0.16
C LEU A 421 21.93 -15.83 -0.23
N ALA A 422 22.44 -15.37 0.93
CA ALA A 422 23.34 -14.23 0.98
C ALA A 422 24.66 -14.52 0.24
N LYS A 423 25.20 -15.73 0.37
CA LYS A 423 26.38 -16.19 -0.36
C LYS A 423 26.10 -16.29 -1.87
N GLU A 424 24.99 -16.91 -2.26
CA GLU A 424 24.60 -17.05 -3.66
C GLU A 424 24.45 -15.69 -4.35
N ALA A 425 23.77 -14.73 -3.69
CA ALA A 425 23.64 -13.37 -4.21
C ALA A 425 24.99 -12.67 -4.41
N LEU A 426 25.94 -12.83 -3.47
CA LEU A 426 27.29 -12.28 -3.59
C LEU A 426 28.10 -12.92 -4.73
N ASP A 427 28.01 -14.24 -4.87
CA ASP A 427 28.81 -15.00 -5.82
C ASP A 427 28.26 -14.88 -7.26
N LYS A 428 26.94 -15.05 -7.42
CA LYS A 428 26.27 -15.13 -8.73
C LYS A 428 25.56 -13.84 -9.15
N ARG A 429 25.45 -12.84 -8.27
CA ARG A 429 24.67 -11.61 -8.48
C ARG A 429 23.18 -11.87 -8.75
N LYS A 430 22.71 -13.08 -8.50
CA LYS A 430 21.32 -13.49 -8.63
C LYS A 430 21.01 -14.63 -7.63
N ILE A 431 19.71 -14.82 -7.41
CA ILE A 431 19.14 -15.94 -6.66
C ILE A 431 18.12 -16.62 -7.56
N THR A 432 18.15 -17.95 -7.62
CA THR A 432 17.18 -18.75 -8.36
C THR A 432 16.37 -19.60 -7.38
N ILE A 433 15.04 -19.64 -7.55
CA ILE A 433 14.14 -20.49 -6.75
C ILE A 433 13.66 -21.71 -7.54
N PRO A 434 13.08 -22.74 -6.88
CA PRO A 434 12.72 -24.01 -7.54
C PRO A 434 11.78 -23.89 -8.75
N SER A 435 10.97 -22.82 -8.84
CA SER A 435 10.13 -22.54 -10.01
C SER A 435 10.93 -22.07 -11.24
N GLY A 436 12.24 -21.89 -11.13
CA GLY A 436 13.09 -21.31 -12.15
C GLY A 436 13.16 -19.78 -12.15
N ARG A 437 12.36 -19.11 -11.31
CA ARG A 437 12.36 -17.64 -11.22
C ARG A 437 13.68 -17.12 -10.62
N GLU A 438 14.18 -16.03 -11.20
CA GLU A 438 15.45 -15.41 -10.81
C GLU A 438 15.26 -13.99 -10.29
N PHE A 439 16.05 -13.62 -9.28
CA PHE A 439 16.13 -12.27 -8.72
C PHE A 439 17.56 -11.74 -8.87
N SER A 440 17.70 -10.64 -9.60
CA SER A 440 18.99 -10.02 -9.88
C SER A 440 19.40 -9.04 -8.77
N PHE A 441 20.66 -9.11 -8.33
CA PHE A 441 21.28 -8.25 -7.33
C PHE A 441 22.65 -7.76 -7.83
N PRO A 442 22.73 -6.96 -8.92
CA PRO A 442 23.99 -6.60 -9.58
C PRO A 442 24.96 -5.83 -8.66
N ASP A 443 24.42 -5.04 -7.74
CA ASP A 443 25.17 -4.14 -6.82
C ASP A 443 25.25 -4.69 -5.40
N VAL A 444 24.99 -5.97 -5.19
CA VAL A 444 25.14 -6.58 -3.87
C VAL A 444 26.61 -6.57 -3.45
N VAL A 445 26.86 -6.09 -2.24
CA VAL A 445 28.20 -6.00 -1.65
C VAL A 445 28.16 -6.38 -0.17
N ARG A 446 29.32 -6.81 0.34
CA ARG A 446 29.54 -6.95 1.78
C ARG A 446 30.10 -5.63 2.32
N ASN A 447 29.42 -5.01 3.27
CA ASN A 447 29.84 -3.75 3.88
C ASN A 447 31.00 -3.99 4.88
N LYS A 448 31.59 -2.89 5.39
CA LYS A 448 32.70 -2.94 6.36
C LYS A 448 32.36 -3.69 7.67
N SER A 449 31.10 -3.79 8.04
CA SER A 449 30.64 -4.54 9.21
C SER A 449 30.36 -6.02 8.90
N GLY A 450 30.70 -6.50 7.71
CA GLY A 450 30.48 -7.88 7.27
C GLY A 450 29.04 -8.19 6.81
N ARG A 451 28.11 -7.23 6.90
CA ARG A 451 26.72 -7.41 6.45
C ARG A 451 26.60 -7.30 4.93
N VAL A 452 25.74 -8.14 4.37
CA VAL A 452 25.42 -8.11 2.94
C VAL A 452 24.38 -7.01 2.68
N SER A 453 24.59 -6.19 1.65
CA SER A 453 23.59 -5.22 1.22
C SER A 453 22.33 -5.95 0.69
N HIS A 454 21.21 -5.25 0.60
CA HIS A 454 19.93 -5.85 0.16
C HIS A 454 19.44 -7.05 0.99
N PHE A 455 19.98 -7.25 2.18
CA PHE A 455 19.77 -8.42 3.03
C PHE A 455 18.28 -8.80 3.20
N THR A 456 17.40 -7.81 3.40
CA THR A 456 15.96 -8.03 3.54
C THR A 456 15.34 -8.52 2.23
N LEU A 457 15.74 -7.95 1.10
CA LEU A 457 15.22 -8.33 -0.23
C LEU A 457 15.67 -9.74 -0.61
N ILE A 458 16.93 -10.07 -0.33
CA ILE A 458 17.53 -11.40 -0.58
C ILE A 458 16.72 -12.50 0.12
N LYS A 459 16.20 -12.25 1.33
CA LYS A 459 15.40 -13.21 2.09
C LYS A 459 13.93 -13.18 1.71
N ASN A 460 13.37 -11.99 1.46
CA ASN A 460 11.95 -11.79 1.22
C ASN A 460 11.54 -12.27 -0.18
N TYR A 461 12.29 -11.93 -1.22
CA TYR A 461 11.89 -12.19 -2.60
C TYR A 461 11.65 -13.68 -2.88
N PRO A 462 12.52 -14.62 -2.48
CA PRO A 462 12.29 -16.04 -2.68
C PRO A 462 10.99 -16.53 -2.05
N VAL A 463 10.75 -16.21 -0.78
CA VAL A 463 9.56 -16.64 -0.04
C VAL A 463 8.30 -16.06 -0.65
N GLN A 464 8.27 -14.73 -0.80
CA GLN A 464 7.10 -14.02 -1.29
C GLN A 464 6.73 -14.40 -2.71
N SER A 465 7.74 -14.62 -3.56
CA SER A 465 7.52 -15.02 -4.93
C SER A 465 7.02 -16.45 -5.03
N PHE A 466 7.70 -17.40 -4.39
CA PHE A 466 7.31 -18.81 -4.45
C PHE A 466 5.89 -19.01 -3.89
N ALA A 467 5.56 -18.33 -2.78
CA ALA A 467 4.23 -18.34 -2.19
C ALA A 467 3.17 -17.79 -3.16
N THR A 468 3.30 -16.52 -3.55
CA THR A 468 2.18 -15.78 -4.15
C THR A 468 2.29 -15.58 -5.66
N ALA A 469 3.47 -15.75 -6.26
CA ALA A 469 3.64 -15.67 -7.72
C ALA A 469 3.78 -17.02 -8.41
N ASP A 470 3.98 -18.10 -7.64
CA ASP A 470 4.12 -19.44 -8.19
C ASP A 470 3.01 -20.38 -7.68
N ILE A 471 2.83 -20.55 -6.36
CA ILE A 471 1.80 -21.46 -5.80
C ILE A 471 0.38 -20.94 -6.07
N VAL A 472 0.08 -19.69 -5.76
CA VAL A 472 -1.27 -19.11 -5.95
C VAL A 472 -1.74 -19.21 -7.41
N PRO A 473 -0.93 -18.88 -8.44
CA PRO A 473 -1.32 -19.09 -9.84
C PRO A 473 -1.68 -20.55 -10.18
N ILE A 474 -0.94 -21.54 -9.69
CA ILE A 474 -1.28 -22.95 -9.91
C ILE A 474 -2.64 -23.26 -9.32
N CYS A 475 -2.90 -22.80 -8.09
CA CYS A 475 -4.18 -22.96 -7.42
C CYS A 475 -5.32 -22.30 -8.20
N LEU A 476 -5.14 -21.04 -8.65
CA LEU A 476 -6.11 -20.31 -9.47
C LEU A 476 -6.45 -21.05 -10.75
N LEU A 477 -5.44 -21.49 -11.50
CA LEU A 477 -5.64 -22.24 -12.74
C LEU A 477 -6.37 -23.56 -12.51
N HIS A 478 -6.08 -24.25 -11.40
CA HIS A 478 -6.73 -25.51 -11.06
C HIS A 478 -8.21 -25.31 -10.71
N ILE A 479 -8.52 -24.35 -9.83
CA ILE A 479 -9.89 -24.03 -9.45
C ILE A 479 -10.67 -23.52 -10.65
N GLU A 480 -10.09 -22.63 -11.46
CA GLU A 480 -10.72 -22.12 -12.70
C GLU A 480 -11.13 -23.24 -13.65
N LYS A 481 -10.26 -24.27 -13.78
CA LYS A 481 -10.55 -25.43 -14.60
C LYS A 481 -11.71 -26.29 -14.03
N LEU A 482 -11.78 -26.43 -12.71
CA LEU A 482 -12.84 -27.22 -12.05
C LEU A 482 -14.20 -26.49 -12.05
N LEU A 483 -14.19 -25.16 -12.12
CA LEU A 483 -15.41 -24.35 -12.26
C LEU A 483 -15.88 -24.20 -13.71
N ASP A 484 -15.17 -24.79 -14.68
CA ASP A 484 -15.57 -24.71 -16.09
C ASP A 484 -16.92 -25.38 -16.31
N GLY A 485 -17.84 -24.70 -17.01
CA GLY A 485 -19.22 -25.12 -17.22
C GLY A 485 -20.17 -24.82 -16.05
N MET A 486 -19.70 -24.31 -14.91
CA MET A 486 -20.52 -23.85 -13.79
C MET A 486 -20.90 -22.37 -13.95
N GLN A 487 -21.93 -21.95 -13.21
CA GLN A 487 -22.31 -20.53 -13.11
C GLN A 487 -21.41 -19.78 -12.13
N SER A 488 -21.03 -20.45 -11.04
CA SER A 488 -20.07 -19.97 -10.07
C SER A 488 -18.70 -19.72 -10.71
N CYS A 489 -18.03 -18.62 -10.33
CA CYS A 489 -16.79 -18.24 -11.00
C CYS A 489 -15.86 -17.42 -10.10
N ILE A 490 -14.56 -17.49 -10.38
CA ILE A 490 -13.57 -16.61 -9.74
C ILE A 490 -13.79 -15.17 -10.19
N VAL A 491 -13.90 -14.24 -9.23
CA VAL A 491 -14.11 -12.80 -9.48
C VAL A 491 -12.96 -11.92 -8.99
N ASN A 492 -12.12 -12.43 -8.09
CA ASN A 492 -10.94 -11.70 -7.63
C ASN A 492 -9.89 -12.66 -7.04
N SER A 493 -8.66 -12.18 -6.91
CA SER A 493 -7.61 -12.80 -6.11
C SER A 493 -6.84 -11.71 -5.37
N VAL A 494 -6.66 -11.84 -4.07
CA VAL A 494 -5.97 -10.84 -3.23
C VAL A 494 -4.87 -11.52 -2.43
N HIS A 495 -3.62 -11.26 -2.81
CA HIS A 495 -2.43 -11.90 -2.25
C HIS A 495 -2.46 -13.42 -2.33
N ASP A 496 -2.87 -14.07 -1.26
CA ASP A 496 -2.98 -15.52 -1.05
C ASP A 496 -4.44 -16.00 -0.97
N SER A 497 -5.41 -15.11 -1.18
CA SER A 497 -6.83 -15.47 -1.21
C SER A 497 -7.42 -15.46 -2.62
N ILE A 498 -8.41 -16.33 -2.84
CA ILE A 498 -9.20 -16.47 -4.05
C ILE A 498 -10.65 -16.16 -3.70
N VAL A 499 -11.31 -15.30 -4.47
CA VAL A 499 -12.70 -14.91 -4.24
C VAL A 499 -13.57 -15.45 -5.35
N VAL A 500 -14.59 -16.22 -4.96
CA VAL A 500 -15.53 -16.87 -5.87
C VAL A 500 -16.93 -16.29 -5.65
N ASP A 501 -17.58 -15.94 -6.74
CA ASP A 501 -19.01 -15.62 -6.79
C ASP A 501 -19.79 -16.92 -6.97
N VAL A 502 -20.59 -17.29 -5.98
CA VAL A 502 -21.19 -18.61 -5.84
C VAL A 502 -22.67 -18.55 -6.16
N HIS A 503 -23.09 -19.36 -7.16
CA HIS A 503 -24.50 -19.56 -7.47
C HIS A 503 -25.16 -20.39 -6.35
N PRO A 504 -26.43 -20.10 -5.96
CA PRO A 504 -27.07 -20.79 -4.83
C PRO A 504 -27.14 -22.31 -4.99
N ASP A 505 -27.38 -22.80 -6.21
CA ASP A 505 -27.47 -24.24 -6.48
C ASP A 505 -26.10 -24.96 -6.56
N GLU A 506 -25.00 -24.23 -6.47
CA GLU A 506 -23.65 -24.76 -6.66
C GLU A 506 -22.77 -24.64 -5.40
N GLU A 507 -23.31 -24.14 -4.29
CA GLU A 507 -22.54 -23.84 -3.07
C GLU A 507 -21.76 -25.05 -2.57
N GLU A 508 -22.42 -26.19 -2.36
CA GLU A 508 -21.79 -27.43 -1.89
C GLU A 508 -20.70 -27.91 -2.85
N ARG A 509 -20.93 -27.76 -4.16
CA ARG A 509 -19.98 -28.18 -5.17
C ARG A 509 -18.73 -27.29 -5.20
N VAL A 510 -18.89 -25.97 -5.04
CA VAL A 510 -17.77 -25.02 -4.96
C VAL A 510 -16.93 -25.30 -3.72
N ILE A 511 -17.56 -25.49 -2.56
CA ILE A 511 -16.86 -25.85 -1.31
C ILE A 511 -16.06 -27.15 -1.50
N LYS A 512 -16.67 -28.15 -2.11
CA LYS A 512 -16.00 -29.41 -2.40
C LYS A 512 -14.78 -29.24 -3.31
N ILE A 513 -14.87 -28.41 -4.36
CA ILE A 513 -13.75 -28.08 -5.26
C ILE A 513 -12.58 -27.47 -4.47
N ILE A 514 -12.86 -26.53 -3.55
CA ILE A 514 -11.79 -25.91 -2.75
C ILE A 514 -11.12 -26.94 -1.84
N ASN A 515 -11.90 -27.81 -1.19
CA ASN A 515 -11.38 -28.86 -0.31
C ASN A 515 -10.55 -29.89 -1.09
N GLU A 516 -11.04 -30.36 -2.24
CA GLU A 516 -10.31 -31.27 -3.12
C GLU A 516 -8.99 -30.64 -3.64
N THR A 517 -8.97 -29.31 -3.84
CA THR A 517 -7.77 -28.60 -4.26
C THR A 517 -6.65 -28.69 -3.22
N ASN A 518 -6.98 -28.68 -1.91
CA ASN A 518 -6.00 -28.84 -0.84
C ASN A 518 -5.19 -30.15 -0.96
N GLU A 519 -5.86 -31.22 -1.35
CA GLU A 519 -5.26 -32.56 -1.46
C GLU A 519 -4.33 -32.66 -2.67
N VAL A 520 -4.71 -32.04 -3.80
CA VAL A 520 -3.97 -32.23 -5.06
C VAL A 520 -2.90 -31.17 -5.30
N LEU A 521 -2.98 -29.99 -4.65
CA LEU A 521 -2.11 -28.85 -4.91
C LEU A 521 -0.61 -29.18 -4.73
N PRO A 522 -0.16 -29.91 -3.71
CA PRO A 522 1.25 -30.32 -3.58
C PRO A 522 1.73 -31.17 -4.77
N SER A 523 0.89 -32.05 -5.30
CA SER A 523 1.21 -32.90 -6.45
C SER A 523 1.25 -32.10 -7.76
N LEU A 524 0.40 -31.08 -7.90
CA LEU A 524 0.42 -30.18 -9.05
C LEU A 524 1.73 -29.37 -9.09
N ILE A 525 2.19 -28.89 -7.94
CA ILE A 525 3.47 -28.18 -7.78
C ILE A 525 4.62 -29.11 -8.15
N THR A 526 4.60 -30.34 -7.60
CA THR A 526 5.61 -31.37 -7.89
C THR A 526 5.69 -31.66 -9.40
N THR A 527 4.57 -31.88 -10.03
CA THR A 527 4.49 -32.18 -11.46
C THR A 527 4.98 -31.02 -12.33
N ARG A 528 4.61 -29.79 -11.97
CA ARG A 528 4.95 -28.61 -12.77
C ARG A 528 6.46 -28.31 -12.79
N TRP A 529 7.12 -28.45 -11.67
CA TRP A 529 8.53 -28.06 -11.53
C TRP A 529 9.50 -29.23 -11.34
N GLY A 530 9.00 -30.46 -11.30
CA GLY A 530 9.86 -31.65 -11.10
C GLY A 530 10.52 -31.68 -9.72
N ILE A 531 9.88 -31.10 -8.69
CA ILE A 531 10.39 -31.01 -7.32
C ILE A 531 9.53 -31.86 -6.38
N VAL A 532 10.10 -32.37 -5.31
CA VAL A 532 9.33 -33.05 -4.26
C VAL A 532 8.83 -32.00 -3.28
N PHE A 533 7.58 -31.56 -3.43
CA PHE A 533 6.96 -30.59 -2.52
C PHE A 533 6.38 -31.31 -1.30
N ASN A 534 7.06 -31.17 -0.16
CA ASN A 534 6.83 -31.95 1.07
C ASN A 534 6.12 -31.16 2.19
N VAL A 535 5.41 -30.11 1.84
CA VAL A 535 4.68 -29.25 2.79
C VAL A 535 3.19 -29.25 2.43
N PRO A 536 2.27 -29.51 3.38
CA PRO A 536 0.85 -29.40 3.10
C PRO A 536 0.47 -27.96 2.82
N LEU A 537 -0.52 -27.77 1.93
CA LEU A 537 -1.15 -26.48 1.64
C LEU A 537 -2.60 -26.57 2.03
N LEU A 538 -3.13 -25.52 2.65
CA LEU A 538 -4.48 -25.48 3.15
C LEU A 538 -5.16 -24.17 2.73
N LEU A 539 -6.26 -24.27 1.98
CA LEU A 539 -7.20 -23.20 1.72
C LEU A 539 -8.29 -23.26 2.78
N GLU A 540 -8.41 -22.22 3.57
CA GLU A 540 -9.48 -22.04 4.55
C GLU A 540 -10.60 -21.24 3.88
N SER A 541 -11.78 -21.85 3.77
CA SER A 541 -12.94 -21.25 3.09
C SER A 541 -13.85 -20.54 4.07
N LYS A 542 -14.29 -19.34 3.65
CA LYS A 542 -15.34 -18.57 4.32
C LYS A 542 -16.38 -18.17 3.30
N ILE A 543 -17.66 -18.21 3.67
CA ILE A 543 -18.76 -17.89 2.77
C ILE A 543 -19.77 -16.96 3.45
N GLY A 544 -20.39 -16.07 2.70
CA GLY A 544 -21.40 -15.13 3.22
C GLY A 544 -22.10 -14.35 2.12
N ASP A 545 -23.04 -13.50 2.52
CA ASP A 545 -23.84 -12.69 1.59
C ASP A 545 -23.05 -11.55 0.94
N ASN A 546 -21.91 -11.21 1.51
CA ASN A 546 -20.97 -10.22 0.96
C ASN A 546 -19.53 -10.58 1.36
N TRP A 547 -18.54 -9.92 0.76
CA TRP A 547 -17.12 -10.24 0.97
C TRP A 547 -16.58 -9.92 2.39
N LEU A 548 -17.28 -9.13 3.20
CA LEU A 548 -16.86 -8.83 4.58
C LEU A 548 -17.47 -9.79 5.60
N ASP A 549 -18.77 -10.03 5.50
CA ASP A 549 -19.55 -10.78 6.48
C ASP A 549 -19.55 -12.30 6.13
N VAL A 550 -18.35 -12.84 5.88
CA VAL A 550 -18.11 -14.25 5.59
C VAL A 550 -17.86 -15.03 6.88
N LYS A 551 -18.32 -16.29 6.93
CA LYS A 551 -18.15 -17.22 8.06
C LYS A 551 -17.40 -18.45 7.59
N ASP A 552 -16.61 -19.04 8.50
CA ASP A 552 -15.89 -20.27 8.21
C ASP A 552 -16.87 -21.36 7.72
N VAL A 553 -16.48 -22.05 6.67
CA VAL A 553 -17.20 -23.23 6.17
C VAL A 553 -16.76 -24.40 7.02
N ALA A 554 -17.74 -25.13 7.56
CA ALA A 554 -17.51 -26.28 8.44
C ALA A 554 -16.88 -27.47 7.68
#